data_ccdb29912147065ac994e5baab04eaf5
#
_entry.id   ccdb29912147065ac994e5baab04eaf5
#
_cell.length_a   1.000
_cell.length_b   1.000
_cell.length_c   1.000
_cell.angle_alpha   90.00
_cell.angle_beta   90.00
_cell.angle_gamma   90.00
#
_symmetry.space_group_name_H-M   'P 1'
#
loop_
_entity.id
_entity.type
_entity.pdbx_description
1 polymer ?
#
loop_
_entity_poly.entity_id
_entity_poly.type
_entity_poly.pdbx_seq_one_letter_code
_entity_poly.pdbx_strand_id
1 'polypeptide(L)'
;MTKRKINIFDYSTEILKALSKGILLTVKGDEKVNSMVISWGHLGIEWNKPIFITYVRENRYTKAILDKTLDFTINIPLDKMDTKIFSICGTKSGRDIDKIKEADLTLVNSEIVSSPAVKELPITLECKVLYKQKQVLDNLPEEIVKRDYPQDVDGTAVGSNRDSHTAYYGEIVAAYIIEE
;
A
#
# COMPACT_ATOMS: atom_id res chain seq x y z
N MET A 1 15.48 -13.61 12.49
CA MET A 1 14.86 -12.29 12.17
C MET A 1 14.19 -11.77 13.42
N THR A 2 14.53 -10.57 13.83
CA THR A 2 13.92 -9.87 14.96
C THR A 2 13.12 -8.65 14.46
N LYS A 3 12.25 -8.11 15.31
CA LYS A 3 11.49 -6.89 15.02
C LYS A 3 11.85 -5.85 16.05
N ARG A 4 12.55 -4.82 15.64
CA ARG A 4 12.83 -3.67 16.52
C ARG A 4 11.71 -2.66 16.40
N LYS A 5 10.93 -2.51 17.46
CA LYS A 5 9.84 -1.50 17.52
C LYS A 5 10.38 -0.09 17.32
N ILE A 6 9.63 0.72 16.61
CA ILE A 6 9.97 2.13 16.34
C ILE A 6 8.81 3.05 16.68
N ASN A 7 9.15 4.29 16.99
CA ASN A 7 8.17 5.37 16.96
C ASN A 7 8.10 5.91 15.52
N ILE A 8 6.95 5.79 14.88
CA ILE A 8 6.77 6.16 13.47
C ILE A 8 7.07 7.65 13.19
N PHE A 9 6.89 8.52 14.19
CA PHE A 9 7.14 9.96 14.03
C PHE A 9 8.62 10.28 13.87
N ASP A 10 9.50 9.44 14.44
CA ASP A 10 10.96 9.57 14.26
C ASP A 10 11.40 9.19 12.84
N TYR A 11 10.56 8.45 12.10
CA TYR A 11 10.79 7.98 10.72
C TYR A 11 9.89 8.66 9.68
N SER A 12 9.14 9.69 10.06
CA SER A 12 8.15 10.32 9.18
C SER A 12 8.74 10.89 7.89
N THR A 13 9.91 11.47 7.96
CA THR A 13 10.62 12.01 6.80
C THR A 13 11.05 10.92 5.83
N GLU A 14 11.60 9.81 6.33
CA GLU A 14 12.03 8.66 5.54
C GLU A 14 10.83 8.00 4.86
N ILE A 15 9.76 7.78 5.61
CA ILE A 15 8.51 7.20 5.10
C ILE A 15 7.94 8.05 3.96
N LEU A 16 7.83 9.37 4.14
CA LEU A 16 7.28 10.27 3.11
C LEU A 16 8.19 10.39 1.88
N LYS A 17 9.51 10.42 2.07
CA LYS A 17 10.47 10.39 0.96
C LYS A 17 10.41 9.08 0.16
N ALA A 18 10.27 7.95 0.85
CA ALA A 18 10.12 6.65 0.21
C ALA A 18 8.78 6.53 -0.52
N LEU A 19 7.68 6.98 0.08
CA LEU A 19 6.35 6.98 -0.52
C LEU A 19 6.33 7.65 -1.89
N SER A 20 6.96 8.81 -2.03
CA SER A 20 7.02 9.54 -3.32
C SER A 20 7.74 8.75 -4.43
N LYS A 21 8.59 7.78 -4.08
CA LYS A 21 9.33 6.92 -5.00
C LYS A 21 8.67 5.55 -5.20
N GLY A 22 7.72 5.20 -4.35
CA GLY A 22 7.02 3.93 -4.33
C GLY A 22 7.39 3.07 -3.13
N ILE A 23 6.38 2.58 -2.43
CA ILE A 23 6.47 1.63 -1.32
C ILE A 23 5.46 0.51 -1.53
N LEU A 24 5.50 -0.57 -0.76
CA LEU A 24 4.54 -1.65 -0.89
C LEU A 24 3.37 -1.52 0.09
N LEU A 25 2.18 -1.66 -0.44
CA LEU A 25 0.95 -2.00 0.27
C LEU A 25 0.73 -3.50 0.14
N THR A 26 0.71 -4.23 1.26
CA THR A 26 0.51 -5.69 1.30
C THR A 26 -0.78 -6.03 2.04
N VAL A 27 -1.55 -6.95 1.48
CA VAL A 27 -2.81 -7.44 2.02
C VAL A 27 -2.85 -8.97 1.96
N LYS A 28 -3.56 -9.60 2.90
CA LYS A 28 -3.77 -11.05 2.91
C LYS A 28 -5.24 -11.37 2.74
N GLY A 29 -5.58 -12.04 1.65
CA GLY A 29 -6.89 -12.65 1.44
C GLY A 29 -6.95 -14.11 1.91
N ASP A 30 -8.10 -14.74 1.73
CA ASP A 30 -8.31 -16.15 2.10
C ASP A 30 -7.37 -17.10 1.33
N GLU A 31 -7.15 -16.82 0.04
CA GLU A 31 -6.39 -17.69 -0.86
C GLU A 31 -4.91 -17.31 -0.96
N LYS A 32 -4.60 -16.02 -0.94
CA LYS A 32 -3.22 -15.53 -1.15
C LYS A 32 -2.94 -14.15 -0.58
N VAL A 33 -1.64 -13.90 -0.38
CA VAL A 33 -1.11 -12.57 -0.11
C VAL A 33 -0.92 -11.82 -1.43
N ASN A 34 -1.19 -10.53 -1.45
CA ASN A 34 -0.92 -9.68 -2.59
C ASN A 34 -0.26 -8.37 -2.18
N SER A 35 0.75 -7.95 -2.94
CA SER A 35 1.43 -6.67 -2.76
C SER A 35 1.28 -5.79 -3.99
N MET A 36 1.17 -4.49 -3.78
CA MET A 36 1.19 -3.50 -4.86
C MET A 36 2.04 -2.30 -4.48
N VAL A 37 2.65 -1.67 -5.48
CA VAL A 37 3.33 -0.39 -5.30
C VAL A 37 2.29 0.71 -5.15
N ILE A 38 2.48 1.55 -4.16
CA ILE A 38 1.77 2.82 -3.97
C ILE A 38 2.78 3.96 -3.91
N SER A 39 2.40 5.13 -4.42
CA SER A 39 3.18 6.37 -4.32
C SER A 39 2.36 7.56 -3.80
N TRP A 40 1.10 7.31 -3.45
CA TRP A 40 0.20 8.28 -2.85
C TRP A 40 -0.27 7.80 -1.49
N GLY A 41 -0.26 8.69 -0.52
CA GLY A 41 -0.68 8.41 0.83
C GLY A 41 -0.40 9.57 1.78
N HIS A 42 -0.82 9.43 3.01
CA HIS A 42 -0.57 10.39 4.08
C HIS A 42 -0.18 9.66 5.36
N LEU A 43 0.73 10.27 6.11
CA LEU A 43 1.04 9.89 7.48
C LEU A 43 0.66 11.06 8.37
N GLY A 44 -0.13 10.81 9.41
CA GLY A 44 -0.61 11.88 10.28
C GLY A 44 -1.34 11.37 11.51
N ILE A 45 -2.11 12.26 12.10
CA ILE A 45 -2.91 12.01 13.30
C ILE A 45 -4.36 12.35 12.99
N GLU A 46 -5.27 11.40 13.23
CA GLU A 46 -6.71 11.61 13.20
C GLU A 46 -7.35 10.79 14.33
N TRP A 47 -8.41 11.29 14.94
CA TRP A 47 -9.05 10.70 16.14
C TRP A 47 -8.07 10.40 17.29
N ASN A 48 -7.05 11.24 17.45
CA ASN A 48 -5.94 11.06 18.40
C ASN A 48 -5.15 9.73 18.21
N LYS A 49 -5.13 9.21 17.00
CA LYS A 49 -4.45 7.97 16.61
C LYS A 49 -3.44 8.24 15.49
N PRO A 50 -2.33 7.51 15.44
CA PRO A 50 -1.45 7.53 14.28
C PRO A 50 -2.16 6.85 13.10
N ILE A 51 -2.28 7.57 11.98
CA ILE A 51 -3.00 7.11 10.80
C ILE A 51 -2.08 7.11 9.58
N PHE A 52 -2.16 6.04 8.80
CA PHE A 52 -1.69 6.02 7.42
C PHE A 52 -2.90 5.95 6.47
N ILE A 53 -3.03 6.94 5.59
CA ILE A 53 -4.05 6.92 4.55
C ILE A 53 -3.41 6.41 3.27
N THR A 54 -3.96 5.35 2.69
CA THR A 54 -3.56 4.83 1.38
C THR A 54 -4.69 4.99 0.37
N TYR A 55 -4.31 5.21 -0.89
CA TYR A 55 -5.26 5.36 -2.01
C TYR A 55 -5.17 4.16 -2.93
N VAL A 56 -6.27 3.44 -3.08
CA VAL A 56 -6.34 2.24 -3.94
C VAL A 56 -7.42 2.45 -5.00
N ARG A 57 -7.04 2.30 -6.28
CA ARG A 57 -7.99 2.43 -7.41
C ARG A 57 -9.03 1.30 -7.37
N GLU A 58 -10.23 1.61 -7.82
CA GLU A 58 -11.39 0.71 -7.78
C GLU A 58 -11.11 -0.65 -8.44
N ASN A 59 -10.38 -0.67 -9.56
CA ASN A 59 -10.10 -1.90 -10.31
C ASN A 59 -8.89 -2.70 -9.80
N ARG A 60 -8.17 -2.26 -8.77
CA ARG A 60 -7.00 -3.02 -8.27
C ARG A 60 -7.44 -4.28 -7.52
N TYR A 61 -6.75 -5.38 -7.79
CA TYR A 61 -6.98 -6.65 -7.08
C TYR A 61 -6.82 -6.51 -5.57
N THR A 62 -5.87 -5.71 -5.13
CA THR A 62 -5.65 -5.35 -3.71
C THR A 62 -6.90 -4.79 -3.06
N LYS A 63 -7.69 -3.97 -3.79
CA LYS A 63 -8.94 -3.39 -3.26
C LYS A 63 -9.95 -4.46 -2.91
N ALA A 64 -10.13 -5.45 -3.78
CA ALA A 64 -11.08 -6.54 -3.56
C ALA A 64 -10.75 -7.36 -2.30
N ILE A 65 -9.45 -7.48 -1.95
CA ILE A 65 -9.00 -8.12 -0.72
C ILE A 65 -9.22 -7.16 0.47
N LEU A 66 -8.71 -5.94 0.35
CA LEU A 66 -8.74 -4.95 1.45
C LEU A 66 -10.16 -4.60 1.91
N ASP A 67 -11.14 -4.58 0.99
CA ASP A 67 -12.55 -4.37 1.33
C ASP A 67 -13.14 -5.47 2.22
N LYS A 68 -12.57 -6.66 2.21
CA LYS A 68 -12.99 -7.81 3.02
C LYS A 68 -12.24 -7.91 4.34
N THR A 69 -10.92 -7.73 4.30
CA THR A 69 -10.03 -8.00 5.43
C THR A 69 -9.88 -6.80 6.36
N LEU A 70 -10.01 -5.58 5.83
CA LEU A 70 -9.90 -4.31 6.57
C LEU A 70 -8.59 -4.16 7.35
N ASP A 71 -7.54 -4.84 6.92
CA ASP A 71 -6.18 -4.66 7.42
C ASP A 71 -5.15 -4.70 6.28
N PHE A 72 -4.02 -4.08 6.49
CA PHE A 72 -2.90 -4.06 5.56
C PHE A 72 -1.60 -3.75 6.25
N THR A 73 -0.49 -4.04 5.58
CA THR A 73 0.83 -3.51 5.97
C THR A 73 1.36 -2.55 4.91
N ILE A 74 2.05 -1.52 5.39
CA ILE A 74 2.90 -0.66 4.55
C ILE A 74 4.34 -1.07 4.80
N ASN A 75 5.03 -1.43 3.72
CA ASN A 75 6.41 -1.90 3.78
C ASN A 75 7.31 -0.92 3.02
N ILE A 76 8.28 -0.34 3.72
CA ILE A 76 9.10 0.78 3.26
C ILE A 76 10.57 0.32 3.21
N PRO A 77 11.29 0.56 2.11
CA PRO A 77 12.71 0.25 2.02
C PRO A 77 13.53 1.23 2.86
N LEU A 78 14.64 0.78 3.44
CA LEU A 78 15.60 1.66 4.12
C LEU A 78 16.34 2.59 3.16
N ASP A 79 16.57 2.15 1.94
CA ASP A 79 17.25 2.92 0.91
C ASP A 79 16.39 2.99 -0.37
N LYS A 80 16.55 2.05 -1.28
CA LYS A 80 15.78 1.98 -2.53
C LYS A 80 15.09 0.63 -2.64
N MET A 81 13.87 0.64 -3.16
CA MET A 81 13.21 -0.61 -3.55
C MET A 81 13.97 -1.24 -4.72
N ASP A 82 14.15 -2.56 -4.66
CA ASP A 82 14.68 -3.33 -5.77
C ASP A 82 13.82 -3.14 -7.03
N THR A 83 14.47 -3.00 -8.18
CA THR A 83 13.80 -2.72 -9.47
C THR A 83 12.89 -3.87 -9.91
N LYS A 84 13.23 -5.13 -9.58
CA LYS A 84 12.38 -6.30 -9.86
C LYS A 84 11.09 -6.23 -9.04
N ILE A 85 11.22 -5.94 -7.72
CA ILE A 85 10.06 -5.77 -6.83
C ILE A 85 9.17 -4.65 -7.34
N PHE A 86 9.75 -3.49 -7.66
CA PHE A 86 9.01 -2.34 -8.19
C PHE A 86 8.26 -2.69 -9.48
N SER A 87 8.95 -3.32 -10.44
CA SER A 87 8.37 -3.70 -11.72
C SER A 87 7.21 -4.69 -11.55
N ILE A 88 7.42 -5.78 -10.83
CA ILE A 88 6.41 -6.83 -10.67
C ILE A 88 5.22 -6.32 -9.85
N CYS A 89 5.47 -5.73 -8.67
CA CYS A 89 4.40 -5.26 -7.80
C CYS A 89 3.68 -4.01 -8.33
N GLY A 90 4.36 -3.18 -9.13
CA GLY A 90 3.79 -1.95 -9.68
C GLY A 90 3.02 -2.12 -10.99
N THR A 91 3.41 -3.07 -11.86
CA THR A 91 2.87 -3.17 -13.23
C THR A 91 2.02 -4.40 -13.50
N LYS A 92 2.17 -5.47 -12.72
CA LYS A 92 1.43 -6.73 -12.92
C LYS A 92 0.18 -6.78 -12.04
N SER A 93 -0.80 -7.58 -12.46
CA SER A 93 -2.00 -7.85 -11.66
C SER A 93 -1.83 -9.10 -10.80
N GLY A 94 -2.20 -9.00 -9.51
CA GLY A 94 -2.28 -10.18 -8.65
C GLY A 94 -3.40 -11.16 -9.02
N ARG A 95 -4.29 -10.80 -9.97
CA ARG A 95 -5.25 -11.75 -10.55
C ARG A 95 -4.56 -12.76 -11.47
N ASP A 96 -3.51 -12.32 -12.16
CA ASP A 96 -2.88 -13.07 -13.24
C ASP A 96 -1.64 -13.85 -12.77
N ILE A 97 -0.94 -13.32 -11.76
CA ILE A 97 0.31 -13.89 -11.24
C ILE A 97 0.36 -13.92 -9.72
N ASP A 98 1.23 -14.75 -9.18
CA ASP A 98 1.65 -14.69 -7.78
C ASP A 98 2.83 -13.71 -7.64
N LYS A 99 2.51 -12.46 -7.27
CA LYS A 99 3.51 -11.41 -7.13
C LYS A 99 4.56 -11.68 -6.05
N ILE A 100 4.17 -12.38 -4.98
CA ILE A 100 5.09 -12.72 -3.89
C ILE A 100 6.18 -13.63 -4.42
N LYS A 101 5.78 -14.68 -5.12
CA LYS A 101 6.70 -15.64 -5.73
C LYS A 101 7.54 -15.00 -6.85
N GLU A 102 6.90 -14.29 -7.77
CA GLU A 102 7.58 -13.70 -8.94
C GLU A 102 8.61 -12.63 -8.56
N ALA A 103 8.33 -11.87 -7.49
CA ALA A 103 9.22 -10.83 -6.98
C ALA A 103 10.20 -11.34 -5.91
N ASP A 104 10.21 -12.64 -5.60
CA ASP A 104 11.03 -13.28 -4.57
C ASP A 104 10.89 -12.60 -3.19
N LEU A 105 9.64 -12.24 -2.82
CA LEU A 105 9.37 -11.58 -1.55
C LEU A 105 9.34 -12.59 -0.40
N THR A 106 10.03 -12.25 0.69
CA THR A 106 10.01 -13.02 1.94
C THR A 106 8.98 -12.43 2.88
N LEU A 107 7.90 -13.17 3.11
CA LEU A 107 6.85 -12.76 4.03
C LEU A 107 7.25 -13.03 5.48
N VAL A 108 6.99 -12.04 6.34
CA VAL A 108 7.20 -12.11 7.79
C VAL A 108 5.85 -11.89 8.48
N ASN A 109 5.47 -12.80 9.37
CA ASN A 109 4.20 -12.67 10.09
C ASN A 109 4.12 -11.34 10.84
N SER A 110 3.01 -10.65 10.71
CA SER A 110 2.70 -9.45 11.50
C SER A 110 2.49 -9.77 12.98
N GLU A 111 2.52 -8.76 13.84
CA GLU A 111 2.27 -8.90 15.29
C GLU A 111 0.78 -8.81 15.62
N ILE A 112 0.03 -7.98 14.90
CA ILE A 112 -1.35 -7.61 15.25
C ILE A 112 -2.33 -7.86 14.10
N VAL A 113 -1.93 -7.58 12.85
CA VAL A 113 -2.82 -7.71 11.68
C VAL A 113 -2.59 -9.04 10.95
N SER A 114 -3.53 -9.41 10.08
CA SER A 114 -3.43 -10.65 9.29
C SER A 114 -2.48 -10.51 8.10
N SER A 115 -2.39 -9.33 7.52
CA SER A 115 -1.53 -9.01 6.40
C SER A 115 -0.07 -9.02 6.80
N PRO A 116 0.82 -9.78 6.13
CA PRO A 116 2.22 -9.93 6.54
C PRO A 116 3.07 -8.72 6.17
N ALA A 117 4.19 -8.60 6.85
CA ALA A 117 5.31 -7.73 6.47
C ALA A 117 6.15 -8.38 5.35
N VAL A 118 7.01 -7.57 4.71
CA VAL A 118 7.92 -7.98 3.65
C VAL A 118 9.36 -7.65 4.07
N LYS A 119 10.22 -8.69 4.16
CA LYS A 119 11.59 -8.56 4.65
C LYS A 119 12.44 -7.57 3.84
N GLU A 120 12.30 -7.59 2.52
CA GLU A 120 13.06 -6.76 1.57
C GLU A 120 12.76 -5.26 1.71
N LEU A 121 11.64 -4.91 2.40
CA LEU A 121 11.25 -3.55 2.74
C LEU A 121 11.02 -3.48 4.26
N PRO A 122 12.09 -3.39 5.05
CA PRO A 122 12.05 -3.80 6.46
C PRO A 122 11.30 -2.85 7.40
N ILE A 123 11.11 -1.55 7.05
CA ILE A 123 10.25 -0.69 7.86
C ILE A 123 8.81 -1.08 7.59
N THR A 124 8.10 -1.52 8.61
CA THR A 124 6.73 -2.02 8.50
C THR A 124 5.79 -1.22 9.39
N LEU A 125 4.66 -0.82 8.82
CA LEU A 125 3.50 -0.28 9.53
C LEU A 125 2.36 -1.29 9.41
N GLU A 126 1.86 -1.80 10.51
CA GLU A 126 0.66 -2.63 10.55
C GLU A 126 -0.56 -1.74 10.75
N CYS A 127 -1.54 -1.83 9.86
CA CYS A 127 -2.66 -0.91 9.80
C CYS A 127 -4.00 -1.64 9.87
N LYS A 128 -4.92 -1.15 10.72
CA LYS A 128 -6.34 -1.55 10.72
C LYS A 128 -7.19 -0.43 10.14
N VAL A 129 -8.02 -0.75 9.16
CA VAL A 129 -8.90 0.24 8.51
C VAL A 129 -10.00 0.67 9.48
N LEU A 130 -10.04 1.95 9.81
CA LEU A 130 -11.09 2.55 10.64
C LEU A 130 -12.18 3.20 9.78
N TYR A 131 -11.79 3.77 8.63
CA TYR A 131 -12.68 4.48 7.73
C TYR A 131 -12.22 4.35 6.30
N LYS A 132 -13.16 4.42 5.35
CA LYS A 132 -12.85 4.49 3.92
C LYS A 132 -13.76 5.47 3.22
N GLN A 133 -13.22 6.16 2.22
CA GLN A 133 -13.96 7.14 1.43
C GLN A 133 -13.57 7.08 -0.03
N LYS A 134 -14.55 6.88 -0.89
CA LYS A 134 -14.36 6.94 -2.34
C LYS A 134 -14.18 8.39 -2.77
N GLN A 135 -13.19 8.65 -3.63
CA GLN A 135 -13.01 9.95 -4.25
C GLN A 135 -14.09 10.20 -5.31
N VAL A 136 -14.63 11.42 -5.30
CA VAL A 136 -15.58 11.92 -6.30
C VAL A 136 -14.80 12.77 -7.28
N LEU A 137 -14.65 12.28 -8.53
CA LEU A 137 -13.82 12.96 -9.54
C LEU A 137 -14.37 14.34 -9.91
N ASP A 138 -15.68 14.52 -9.89
CA ASP A 138 -16.33 15.81 -10.18
C ASP A 138 -15.95 16.93 -9.20
N ASN A 139 -15.42 16.57 -8.03
CA ASN A 139 -14.96 17.52 -7.03
C ASN A 139 -13.45 17.88 -7.20
N LEU A 140 -12.78 17.29 -8.18
CA LEU A 140 -11.36 17.56 -8.46
C LEU A 140 -11.21 18.64 -9.55
N PRO A 141 -10.15 19.45 -9.52
CA PRO A 141 -9.79 20.31 -10.64
C PRO A 141 -9.63 19.51 -11.93
N GLU A 142 -10.14 20.07 -13.03
CA GLU A 142 -10.14 19.41 -14.36
C GLU A 142 -8.74 18.97 -14.80
N GLU A 143 -7.72 19.75 -14.49
CA GLU A 143 -6.31 19.45 -14.77
C GLU A 143 -5.81 18.18 -14.07
N ILE A 144 -6.26 17.94 -12.82
CA ILE A 144 -5.94 16.71 -12.06
C ILE A 144 -6.67 15.53 -12.70
N VAL A 145 -7.96 15.70 -13.03
CA VAL A 145 -8.74 14.63 -13.67
C VAL A 145 -8.11 14.22 -15.00
N LYS A 146 -7.76 15.19 -15.86
CA LYS A 146 -7.12 14.92 -17.16
C LYS A 146 -5.76 14.21 -17.03
N ARG A 147 -4.95 14.61 -16.06
CA ARG A 147 -3.61 14.04 -15.88
C ARG A 147 -3.63 12.67 -15.20
N ASP A 148 -4.39 12.52 -14.11
CA ASP A 148 -4.30 11.37 -13.20
C ASP A 148 -5.46 10.39 -13.33
N TYR A 149 -6.57 10.81 -13.99
CA TYR A 149 -7.79 10.03 -14.18
C TYR A 149 -8.33 10.17 -15.62
N PRO A 150 -7.52 9.94 -16.66
CA PRO A 150 -7.96 10.14 -18.05
C PRO A 150 -9.18 9.30 -18.37
N GLN A 151 -10.23 9.92 -18.93
CA GLN A 151 -11.50 9.25 -19.22
C GLN A 151 -11.57 8.65 -20.65
N ASP A 152 -10.61 9.00 -21.48
CA ASP A 152 -10.45 8.59 -22.88
C ASP A 152 -9.58 7.32 -23.07
N VAL A 153 -9.23 6.64 -21.96
CA VAL A 153 -8.44 5.39 -21.99
C VAL A 153 -9.33 4.17 -21.70
N ASP A 154 -8.90 2.99 -22.14
CA ASP A 154 -9.55 1.73 -21.81
C ASP A 154 -9.51 1.46 -20.30
N GLY A 155 -10.67 1.50 -19.65
CA GLY A 155 -10.79 1.24 -18.21
C GLY A 155 -10.56 -0.22 -17.81
N THR A 156 -10.56 -1.17 -18.77
CA THR A 156 -10.38 -2.61 -18.50
C THR A 156 -8.92 -3.03 -18.56
N ALA A 157 -8.05 -2.23 -19.17
CA ALA A 157 -6.63 -2.54 -19.28
C ALA A 157 -5.95 -2.63 -17.90
N VAL A 158 -5.05 -3.60 -17.77
CA VAL A 158 -4.20 -3.71 -16.57
C VAL A 158 -3.35 -2.44 -16.46
N GLY A 159 -3.41 -1.78 -15.31
CA GLY A 159 -2.71 -0.51 -15.11
C GLY A 159 -3.49 0.73 -15.55
N SER A 160 -4.71 0.59 -16.11
CA SER A 160 -5.57 1.73 -16.41
C SER A 160 -5.68 2.69 -15.21
N ASN A 161 -5.64 3.99 -15.52
CA ASN A 161 -5.76 5.08 -14.56
C ASN A 161 -7.10 5.82 -14.66
N ARG A 162 -8.10 5.24 -15.34
CA ARG A 162 -9.41 5.85 -15.54
C ARG A 162 -10.23 5.96 -14.27
N ASP A 163 -10.20 4.94 -13.42
CA ASP A 163 -11.01 4.82 -12.22
C ASP A 163 -10.51 5.68 -11.05
N SER A 164 -11.45 6.14 -10.22
CA SER A 164 -11.14 6.86 -8.98
C SER A 164 -10.45 5.97 -7.95
N HIS A 165 -9.95 6.57 -6.89
CA HIS A 165 -9.44 5.85 -5.73
C HIS A 165 -10.47 5.80 -4.61
N THR A 166 -10.35 4.78 -3.77
CA THR A 166 -10.86 4.79 -2.40
C THR A 166 -9.70 5.08 -1.46
N ALA A 167 -9.86 6.06 -0.59
CA ALA A 167 -8.96 6.33 0.53
C ALA A 167 -9.29 5.38 1.68
N TYR A 168 -8.28 4.68 2.21
CA TYR A 168 -8.39 3.81 3.38
C TYR A 168 -7.59 4.42 4.52
N TYR A 169 -8.27 4.77 5.60
CA TYR A 169 -7.70 5.35 6.81
C TYR A 169 -7.34 4.22 7.77
N GLY A 170 -6.09 3.86 7.79
CA GLY A 170 -5.56 2.78 8.64
C GLY A 170 -4.94 3.31 9.92
N GLU A 171 -5.48 2.92 11.09
CA GLU A 171 -4.79 3.11 12.36
C GLU A 171 -3.50 2.28 12.35
N ILE A 172 -2.37 2.92 12.59
CA ILE A 172 -1.10 2.21 12.74
C ILE A 172 -1.06 1.59 14.13
N VAL A 173 -1.28 0.28 14.18
CA VAL A 173 -1.38 -0.48 15.44
C VAL A 173 -0.06 -1.09 15.88
N ALA A 174 0.91 -1.23 14.97
CA ALA A 174 2.30 -1.58 15.23
C ALA A 174 3.22 -0.98 14.18
N ALA A 175 4.45 -0.63 14.59
CA ALA A 175 5.50 -0.17 13.70
C ALA A 175 6.85 -0.72 14.15
N TYR A 176 7.62 -1.29 13.22
CA TYR A 176 8.92 -1.90 13.50
C TYR A 176 9.83 -1.94 12.28
N ILE A 177 11.10 -2.20 12.53
CA ILE A 177 12.09 -2.57 11.51
C ILE A 177 12.41 -4.05 11.68
N ILE A 178 12.34 -4.79 10.55
CA ILE A 178 12.79 -6.19 10.48
C ILE A 178 14.31 -6.19 10.40
N GLU A 179 14.95 -6.87 11.34
CA GLU A 179 16.41 -7.04 11.42
C GLU A 179 16.76 -8.53 11.27
N GLU A 180 17.97 -8.81 10.75
CA GLU A 180 18.46 -10.19 10.54
C GLU A 180 18.68 -10.98 11.84
#